data_f4241affd9ec6857442ec42996a50100
#
_entry.id   f4241affd9ec6857442ec42996a50100
#
_cell.length_a   1.000
_cell.length_b   1.000
_cell.length_c   1.000
_cell.angle_alpha   90.00
_cell.angle_beta   90.00
_cell.angle_gamma   90.00
#
_symmetry.space_group_name_H-M   'P 1'
#
loop_
_entity.id
_entity.type
_entity.pdbx_description
1 polymer ?
#
loop_
_entity_poly.entity_id
_entity_poly.type
_entity_poly.pdbx_seq_one_letter_code
_entity_poly.pdbx_strand_id
1 'polypeptide(L)'
;MTYIFARLAGREVTPLLGGLITSVVIAALFLPWVLFVVPAREYANPSLLWYVGLGVFIPGLARAVHFASILRIGASPTALLRGLGPLFSSTFAVLLLGEALSDLVATGTGFIVLGIAALSIRKGEMRSWSLIGVLYGLAATWILVSRDLVVRYASVQTPYKTLAIFVMAATSVLVMSVAWGGFDKKSLASVPRRGLFFFVLVGFFGFLALTSLFLALERGNVVVVTPIVSSQPLFVMLLSRLFLEEMERITPLMILGGVFIALGGGLIGVGG
;
A
#
# COMPACT_ATOMS: atom_id res chain seq x y z
N MET A 1 5.17 3.58 -9.66
CA MET A 1 6.22 2.63 -10.09
C MET A 1 6.14 1.26 -9.41
N THR A 2 5.92 1.17 -8.09
CA THR A 2 5.86 -0.11 -7.35
C THR A 2 4.89 -1.15 -7.97
N TYR A 3 3.68 -0.74 -8.35
CA TYR A 3 2.68 -1.59 -9.01
C TYR A 3 3.17 -2.12 -10.36
N ILE A 4 3.79 -1.24 -11.14
CA ILE A 4 4.27 -1.55 -12.49
C ILE A 4 5.37 -2.61 -12.43
N PHE A 5 6.39 -2.38 -11.60
CA PHE A 5 7.50 -3.32 -11.48
C PHE A 5 7.04 -4.66 -10.87
N ALA A 6 6.12 -4.65 -9.89
CA ALA A 6 5.54 -5.89 -9.39
C ALA A 6 4.79 -6.68 -10.48
N ARG A 7 4.11 -5.98 -11.41
CA ARG A 7 3.43 -6.62 -12.54
C ARG A 7 4.41 -7.13 -13.59
N LEU A 8 5.47 -6.37 -13.91
CA LEU A 8 6.53 -6.74 -14.83
C LEU A 8 7.35 -7.95 -14.35
N ALA A 9 7.54 -8.08 -13.04
CA ALA A 9 8.14 -9.27 -12.45
C ALA A 9 7.29 -10.53 -12.72
N GLY A 10 6.01 -10.34 -12.99
CA GLY A 10 5.08 -11.38 -13.36
C GLY A 10 4.96 -12.48 -12.32
N ARG A 11 4.97 -13.74 -12.78
CA ARG A 11 4.92 -14.94 -11.93
C ARG A 11 6.30 -15.51 -11.60
N GLU A 12 7.36 -14.82 -11.97
CA GLU A 12 8.74 -15.27 -11.72
C GLU A 12 9.05 -15.31 -10.22
N VAL A 13 8.48 -14.37 -9.47
CA VAL A 13 8.66 -14.22 -8.01
C VAL A 13 7.32 -14.45 -7.32
N THR A 14 7.32 -15.28 -6.28
CA THR A 14 6.10 -15.47 -5.48
C THR A 14 5.76 -14.21 -4.68
N PRO A 15 4.48 -13.97 -4.34
CA PRO A 15 4.08 -12.83 -3.53
C PRO A 15 4.81 -12.76 -2.17
N LEU A 16 5.07 -13.90 -1.54
CA LEU A 16 5.81 -13.98 -0.28
C LEU A 16 7.26 -13.53 -0.45
N LEU A 17 7.96 -14.08 -1.44
CA LEU A 17 9.33 -13.71 -1.72
C LEU A 17 9.44 -12.25 -2.17
N GLY A 18 8.49 -11.77 -2.98
CA GLY A 18 8.41 -10.35 -3.36
C GLY A 18 8.23 -9.41 -2.16
N GLY A 19 7.39 -9.81 -1.19
CA GLY A 19 7.23 -9.12 0.08
C GLY A 19 8.52 -9.09 0.89
N LEU A 20 9.23 -10.23 0.99
CA LEU A 20 10.51 -10.35 1.67
C LEU A 20 11.57 -9.43 1.04
N ILE A 21 11.82 -9.55 -0.28
CA ILE A 21 12.81 -8.73 -0.99
C ILE A 21 12.52 -7.24 -0.79
N THR A 22 11.26 -6.83 -0.95
CA THR A 22 10.85 -5.44 -0.76
C THR A 22 11.13 -4.95 0.66
N SER A 23 10.85 -5.78 1.69
CA SER A 23 11.09 -5.42 3.09
C SER A 23 12.59 -5.34 3.41
N VAL A 24 13.40 -6.25 2.87
CA VAL A 24 14.87 -6.22 2.99
C VAL A 24 15.44 -4.93 2.39
N VAL A 25 15.03 -4.58 1.18
CA VAL A 25 15.51 -3.35 0.51
C VAL A 25 15.13 -2.11 1.31
N ILE A 26 13.90 -2.01 1.80
CA ILE A 26 13.46 -0.87 2.59
C ILE A 26 14.24 -0.80 3.92
N ALA A 27 14.39 -1.92 4.63
CA ALA A 27 15.17 -1.94 5.87
C ALA A 27 16.63 -1.55 5.62
N ALA A 28 17.26 -2.09 4.57
CA ALA A 28 18.63 -1.77 4.21
C ALA A 28 18.84 -0.29 3.88
N LEU A 29 17.89 0.34 3.19
CA LEU A 29 17.96 1.77 2.84
C LEU A 29 17.72 2.70 4.03
N PHE A 30 16.91 2.30 5.02
CA PHE A 30 16.73 3.07 6.25
C PHE A 30 17.84 2.84 7.27
N LEU A 31 18.55 1.71 7.22
CA LEU A 31 19.58 1.34 8.20
C LEU A 31 20.67 2.40 8.39
N PRO A 32 21.30 2.97 7.34
CA PRO A 32 22.31 4.01 7.53
C PRO A 32 21.77 5.23 8.29
N TRP A 33 20.56 5.68 7.92
CA TRP A 33 19.92 6.80 8.60
C TRP A 33 19.68 6.52 10.07
N VAL A 34 19.20 5.32 10.39
CA VAL A 34 18.94 4.90 11.79
C VAL A 34 20.24 4.87 12.57
N LEU A 35 21.31 4.30 12.03
CA LEU A 35 22.59 4.18 12.73
C LEU A 35 23.29 5.53 12.97
N PHE A 36 23.18 6.48 12.04
CA PHE A 36 23.94 7.74 12.12
C PHE A 36 23.14 8.91 12.70
N VAL A 37 21.80 8.87 12.67
CA VAL A 37 20.96 10.01 13.05
C VAL A 37 20.18 9.77 14.33
N VAL A 38 19.84 8.50 14.63
CA VAL A 38 18.99 8.18 15.79
C VAL A 38 19.85 7.97 17.05
N PRO A 39 19.62 8.73 18.14
CA PRO A 39 20.35 8.52 19.39
C PRO A 39 20.11 7.13 19.98
N ALA A 40 21.14 6.53 20.57
CA ALA A 40 21.08 5.17 21.12
C ALA A 40 19.95 4.96 22.15
N ARG A 41 19.61 5.98 22.94
CA ARG A 41 18.52 5.94 23.92
C ARG A 41 17.16 5.62 23.31
N GLU A 42 16.93 5.99 22.06
CA GLU A 42 15.65 5.82 21.38
C GLU A 42 15.41 4.36 20.96
N TYR A 43 16.45 3.53 20.87
CA TYR A 43 16.30 2.10 20.59
C TYR A 43 15.59 1.34 21.72
N ALA A 44 15.60 1.87 22.95
CA ALA A 44 14.91 1.31 24.10
C ALA A 44 13.50 1.91 24.34
N ASN A 45 13.00 2.75 23.42
CA ASN A 45 11.70 3.39 23.54
C ASN A 45 10.57 2.33 23.47
N PRO A 46 9.73 2.20 24.53
CA PRO A 46 8.66 1.19 24.56
C PRO A 46 7.64 1.33 23.42
N SER A 47 7.48 2.54 22.87
CA SER A 47 6.56 2.76 21.74
C SER A 47 6.96 1.98 20.48
N LEU A 48 8.22 1.54 20.35
CA LEU A 48 8.68 0.70 19.26
C LEU A 48 8.00 -0.68 19.25
N LEU A 49 7.47 -1.15 20.37
CA LEU A 49 6.72 -2.42 20.44
C LEU A 49 5.47 -2.39 19.53
N TRP A 50 4.82 -1.23 19.36
CA TRP A 50 3.72 -1.08 18.40
C TRP A 50 4.19 -1.37 16.98
N TYR A 51 5.36 -0.89 16.61
CA TYR A 51 5.93 -1.09 15.28
C TYR A 51 6.48 -2.50 15.07
N VAL A 52 6.96 -3.14 16.11
CA VAL A 52 7.26 -4.59 16.09
C VAL A 52 5.97 -5.38 15.82
N GLY A 53 4.90 -5.12 16.58
CA GLY A 53 3.59 -5.76 16.34
C GLY A 53 3.07 -5.52 14.93
N LEU A 54 3.13 -4.28 14.47
CA LEU A 54 2.78 -3.97 13.08
C LEU A 54 3.66 -4.71 12.07
N GLY A 55 4.96 -4.82 12.34
CA GLY A 55 5.92 -5.52 11.48
C GLY A 55 5.62 -7.00 11.30
N VAL A 56 5.04 -7.64 12.32
CA VAL A 56 4.60 -9.05 12.24
C VAL A 56 3.52 -9.23 11.18
N PHE A 57 2.53 -8.33 11.12
CA PHE A 57 1.35 -8.52 10.27
C PHE A 57 1.40 -7.73 8.97
N ILE A 58 2.01 -6.53 8.95
CA ILE A 58 1.62 -5.54 7.96
C ILE A 58 2.59 -5.32 6.82
N PRO A 59 3.89 -5.00 6.93
CA PRO A 59 4.63 -4.75 5.69
C PRO A 59 4.78 -5.98 4.82
N GLY A 60 5.08 -7.14 5.41
CA GLY A 60 5.31 -8.37 4.68
C GLY A 60 4.01 -9.00 4.17
N LEU A 61 3.11 -9.38 5.08
CA LEU A 61 1.86 -10.06 4.72
C LEU A 61 0.97 -9.17 3.85
N ALA A 62 0.78 -7.91 4.23
CA ALA A 62 -0.02 -6.98 3.41
C ALA A 62 0.55 -6.79 2.01
N ARG A 63 1.88 -6.72 1.86
CA ARG A 63 2.53 -6.67 0.54
C ARG A 63 2.38 -7.95 -0.24
N ALA A 64 2.55 -9.10 0.40
CA ALA A 64 2.35 -10.39 -0.26
C ALA A 64 0.92 -10.51 -0.81
N VAL A 65 -0.09 -10.16 -0.01
CA VAL A 65 -1.50 -10.14 -0.42
C VAL A 65 -1.73 -9.11 -1.54
N HIS A 66 -1.14 -7.92 -1.43
CA HIS A 66 -1.21 -6.88 -2.44
C HIS A 66 -0.58 -7.32 -3.77
N PHE A 67 0.61 -7.92 -3.75
CA PHE A 67 1.25 -8.46 -4.95
C PHE A 67 0.46 -9.64 -5.53
N ALA A 68 -0.15 -10.48 -4.69
CA ALA A 68 -1.05 -11.53 -5.15
C ALA A 68 -2.27 -10.96 -5.90
N SER A 69 -2.81 -9.81 -5.48
CA SER A 69 -3.84 -9.07 -6.21
C SER A 69 -3.31 -8.58 -7.56
N ILE A 70 -2.17 -7.86 -7.58
CA ILE A 70 -1.56 -7.34 -8.82
C ILE A 70 -1.34 -8.45 -9.85
N LEU A 71 -0.85 -9.60 -9.42
CA LEU A 71 -0.60 -10.73 -10.32
C LEU A 71 -1.89 -11.35 -10.90
N ARG A 72 -3.01 -11.26 -10.16
CA ARG A 72 -4.29 -11.87 -10.58
C ARG A 72 -5.17 -10.94 -11.40
N ILE A 73 -5.31 -9.69 -10.98
CA ILE A 73 -6.24 -8.74 -11.61
C ILE A 73 -5.55 -7.55 -12.28
N GLY A 74 -4.24 -7.38 -12.09
CA GLY A 74 -3.47 -6.31 -12.70
C GLY A 74 -3.14 -5.17 -11.74
N ALA A 75 -2.23 -4.29 -12.19
CA ALA A 75 -1.77 -3.14 -11.40
C ALA A 75 -2.87 -2.08 -11.23
N SER A 76 -3.55 -1.74 -12.33
CA SER A 76 -4.59 -0.70 -12.36
C SER A 76 -5.82 -1.08 -11.53
N PRO A 77 -6.42 -2.28 -11.67
CA PRO A 77 -7.52 -2.71 -10.81
C PRO A 77 -7.14 -2.75 -9.32
N THR A 78 -5.94 -3.25 -9.01
CA THR A 78 -5.47 -3.28 -7.62
C THR A 78 -5.29 -1.88 -7.03
N ALA A 79 -4.80 -0.91 -7.84
CA ALA A 79 -4.70 0.48 -7.42
C ALA A 79 -6.06 1.12 -7.16
N LEU A 80 -7.08 0.81 -7.96
CA LEU A 80 -8.46 1.26 -7.74
C LEU A 80 -9.01 0.72 -6.41
N LEU A 81 -8.81 -0.56 -6.10
CA LEU A 81 -9.20 -1.15 -4.81
C LEU A 81 -8.44 -0.48 -3.64
N ARG A 82 -7.18 -0.11 -3.82
CA ARG A 82 -6.42 0.65 -2.81
C ARG A 82 -6.99 2.05 -2.60
N GLY A 83 -7.56 2.67 -3.63
CA GLY A 83 -8.25 3.95 -3.57
C GLY A 83 -9.49 3.95 -2.68
N LEU A 84 -10.02 2.78 -2.25
CA LEU A 84 -11.09 2.65 -1.27
C LEU A 84 -10.62 2.86 0.19
N GLY A 85 -9.32 3.07 0.40
CA GLY A 85 -8.76 3.29 1.74
C GLY A 85 -9.49 4.34 2.57
N PRO A 86 -9.77 5.54 2.05
CA PRO A 86 -10.52 6.57 2.79
C PRO A 86 -11.92 6.11 3.24
N LEU A 87 -12.61 5.29 2.42
CA LEU A 87 -13.90 4.71 2.80
C LEU A 87 -13.78 3.79 4.01
N PHE A 88 -12.77 2.91 4.03
CA PHE A 88 -12.52 2.05 5.20
C PHE A 88 -12.12 2.87 6.43
N SER A 89 -11.29 3.91 6.24
CA SER A 89 -10.85 4.79 7.32
C SER A 89 -12.03 5.52 7.97
N SER A 90 -12.93 6.12 7.16
CA SER A 90 -14.12 6.81 7.68
C SER A 90 -15.10 5.84 8.35
N THR A 91 -15.26 4.63 7.82
CA THR A 91 -16.07 3.59 8.45
C THR A 91 -15.53 3.23 9.84
N PHE A 92 -14.21 3.08 9.99
CA PHE A 92 -13.61 2.84 11.30
C PHE A 92 -13.80 4.02 12.27
N ALA A 93 -13.65 5.26 11.78
CA ALA A 93 -13.86 6.45 12.60
C ALA A 93 -15.28 6.50 13.17
N VAL A 94 -16.28 6.24 12.35
CA VAL A 94 -17.69 6.19 12.79
C VAL A 94 -17.97 5.03 13.74
N LEU A 95 -17.56 3.81 13.38
CA LEU A 95 -17.95 2.60 14.12
C LEU A 95 -17.17 2.42 15.42
N LEU A 96 -15.88 2.79 15.44
CA LEU A 96 -14.99 2.55 16.60
C LEU A 96 -14.80 3.79 17.47
N LEU A 97 -14.82 4.98 16.87
CA LEU A 97 -14.60 6.25 17.60
C LEU A 97 -15.89 7.01 17.87
N GLY A 98 -17.02 6.57 17.28
CA GLY A 98 -18.32 7.25 17.42
C GLY A 98 -18.34 8.63 16.76
N GLU A 99 -17.45 8.89 15.79
CA GLU A 99 -17.38 10.17 15.10
C GLU A 99 -18.62 10.39 14.23
N ALA A 100 -19.16 11.61 14.24
CA ALA A 100 -20.26 11.97 13.35
C ALA A 100 -19.76 12.09 11.90
N LEU A 101 -20.56 11.59 10.96
CA LEU A 101 -20.30 11.80 9.53
C LEU A 101 -20.47 13.28 9.19
N SER A 102 -19.40 13.95 8.80
CA SER A 102 -19.50 15.28 8.20
C SER A 102 -20.08 15.21 6.79
N ASP A 103 -20.67 16.32 6.31
CA ASP A 103 -21.22 16.38 4.94
C ASP A 103 -20.16 16.10 3.88
N LEU A 104 -18.92 16.50 4.11
CA LEU A 104 -17.79 16.22 3.22
C LEU A 104 -17.46 14.74 3.17
N VAL A 105 -17.48 14.04 4.32
CA VAL A 105 -17.26 12.61 4.39
C VAL A 105 -18.39 11.84 3.71
N ALA A 106 -19.65 12.25 3.92
CA ALA A 106 -20.80 11.64 3.25
C ALA A 106 -20.75 11.84 1.74
N THR A 107 -20.47 13.06 1.28
CA THR A 107 -20.32 13.39 -0.15
C THR A 107 -19.17 12.59 -0.78
N GLY A 108 -18.00 12.57 -0.12
CA GLY A 108 -16.83 11.82 -0.57
C GLY A 108 -17.10 10.31 -0.67
N THR A 109 -17.85 9.76 0.29
CA THR A 109 -18.31 8.36 0.24
C THR A 109 -19.18 8.11 -0.98
N GLY A 110 -20.12 9.01 -1.30
CA GLY A 110 -20.95 8.97 -2.50
C GLY A 110 -20.11 8.92 -3.78
N PHE A 111 -19.09 9.77 -3.91
CA PHE A 111 -18.16 9.74 -5.05
C PHE A 111 -17.42 8.40 -5.17
N ILE A 112 -16.94 7.83 -4.06
CA ILE A 112 -16.27 6.52 -4.10
C ILE A 112 -17.25 5.43 -4.57
N VAL A 113 -18.50 5.43 -4.08
CA VAL A 113 -19.52 4.48 -4.50
C VAL A 113 -19.82 4.62 -5.99
N LEU A 114 -19.94 5.85 -6.50
CA LEU A 114 -20.11 6.10 -7.95
C LEU A 114 -18.91 5.62 -8.76
N GLY A 115 -17.70 5.78 -8.24
CA GLY A 115 -16.48 5.25 -8.85
C GLY A 115 -16.51 3.73 -8.97
N ILE A 116 -16.91 3.02 -7.91
CA ILE A 116 -17.08 1.57 -7.93
C ILE A 116 -18.20 1.15 -8.90
N ALA A 117 -19.33 1.87 -8.88
CA ALA A 117 -20.46 1.60 -9.78
C ALA A 117 -20.05 1.76 -11.25
N ALA A 118 -19.29 2.80 -11.60
CA ALA A 118 -18.77 2.98 -12.96
C ALA A 118 -17.91 1.80 -13.42
N LEU A 119 -17.12 1.20 -12.53
CA LEU A 119 -16.37 -0.02 -12.83
C LEU A 119 -17.26 -1.24 -13.00
N SER A 120 -18.42 -1.29 -12.31
CA SER A 120 -19.33 -2.44 -12.29
C SER A 120 -20.23 -2.50 -13.54
N ILE A 121 -20.48 -1.38 -14.21
CA ILE A 121 -21.41 -1.28 -15.36
C ILE A 121 -20.92 -2.12 -16.56
N ARG A 122 -19.64 -2.35 -16.70
CA ARG A 122 -19.10 -3.15 -17.81
C ARG A 122 -19.02 -4.64 -17.47
N LYS A 123 -20.12 -5.33 -17.72
CA LYS A 123 -20.30 -6.80 -17.52
C LYS A 123 -19.19 -7.68 -18.17
N GLY A 124 -18.39 -7.14 -19.11
CA GLY A 124 -17.35 -7.89 -19.82
C GLY A 124 -15.97 -7.90 -19.15
N GLU A 125 -15.55 -6.80 -18.52
CA GLU A 125 -14.19 -6.63 -18.00
C GLU A 125 -14.04 -7.04 -16.54
N MET A 126 -15.00 -6.74 -15.66
CA MET A 126 -15.01 -7.27 -14.30
C MET A 126 -15.17 -8.80 -14.27
N ARG A 127 -15.82 -9.39 -15.29
CA ARG A 127 -15.93 -10.85 -15.41
C ARG A 127 -14.58 -11.52 -15.64
N SER A 128 -13.58 -10.78 -16.13
CA SER A 128 -12.20 -11.26 -16.26
C SER A 128 -11.40 -11.18 -14.96
N TRP A 129 -11.86 -10.40 -13.96
CA TRP A 129 -11.17 -10.28 -12.69
C TRP A 129 -11.45 -11.51 -11.82
N SER A 130 -10.39 -12.15 -11.39
CA SER A 130 -10.50 -13.22 -10.41
C SER A 130 -11.09 -12.68 -9.10
N LEU A 131 -12.20 -13.25 -8.63
CA LEU A 131 -12.81 -12.90 -7.33
C LEU A 131 -11.76 -12.95 -6.21
N ILE A 132 -10.90 -13.97 -6.23
CA ILE A 132 -9.81 -14.11 -5.25
C ILE A 132 -8.83 -12.93 -5.37
N GLY A 133 -8.55 -12.45 -6.58
CA GLY A 133 -7.68 -11.28 -6.80
C GLY A 133 -8.28 -10.00 -6.23
N VAL A 134 -9.60 -9.80 -6.38
CA VAL A 134 -10.34 -8.69 -5.79
C VAL A 134 -10.33 -8.78 -4.26
N LEU A 135 -10.61 -9.95 -3.69
CA LEU A 135 -10.57 -10.17 -2.25
C LEU A 135 -9.19 -9.88 -1.66
N TYR A 136 -8.12 -10.28 -2.36
CA TYR A 136 -6.76 -9.91 -1.95
C TYR A 136 -6.52 -8.40 -1.98
N GLY A 137 -7.02 -7.69 -2.99
CA GLY A 137 -6.90 -6.24 -3.10
C GLY A 137 -7.63 -5.52 -1.95
N LEU A 138 -8.84 -5.95 -1.64
CA LEU A 138 -9.64 -5.43 -0.53
C LEU A 138 -8.99 -5.74 0.82
N ALA A 139 -8.56 -6.99 1.03
CA ALA A 139 -7.87 -7.40 2.26
C ALA A 139 -6.57 -6.59 2.47
N ALA A 140 -5.76 -6.41 1.42
CA ALA A 140 -4.56 -5.58 1.49
C ALA A 140 -4.90 -4.13 1.86
N THR A 141 -5.96 -3.55 1.28
CA THR A 141 -6.41 -2.20 1.58
C THR A 141 -6.85 -2.07 3.03
N TRP A 142 -7.67 -3.00 3.51
CA TRP A 142 -8.09 -3.06 4.92
C TRP A 142 -6.90 -3.13 5.87
N ILE A 143 -5.96 -4.08 5.66
CA ILE A 143 -4.78 -4.24 6.51
C ILE A 143 -3.95 -2.96 6.54
N LEU A 144 -3.76 -2.29 5.39
CA LEU A 144 -2.99 -1.06 5.31
C LEU A 144 -3.69 0.12 6.02
N VAL A 145 -5.01 0.22 5.95
CA VAL A 145 -5.77 1.25 6.68
C VAL A 145 -5.69 0.99 8.19
N SER A 146 -5.84 -0.25 8.63
CA SER A 146 -5.68 -0.61 10.04
C SER A 146 -4.30 -0.25 10.57
N ARG A 147 -3.24 -0.46 9.77
CA ARG A 147 -1.90 0.02 10.08
C ARG A 147 -1.88 1.53 10.30
N ASP A 148 -2.46 2.29 9.38
CA ASP A 148 -2.39 3.75 9.42
C ASP A 148 -3.01 4.30 10.71
N LEU A 149 -4.08 3.67 11.23
CA LEU A 149 -4.67 3.99 12.53
C LEU A 149 -3.71 3.73 13.70
N VAL A 150 -3.08 2.54 13.74
CA VAL A 150 -2.13 2.20 14.80
C VAL A 150 -0.88 3.10 14.71
N VAL A 151 -0.37 3.37 13.52
CA VAL A 151 0.76 4.29 13.31
C VAL A 151 0.41 5.68 13.81
N ARG A 152 -0.80 6.20 13.52
CA ARG A 152 -1.27 7.50 14.03
C ARG A 152 -1.22 7.54 15.55
N TYR A 153 -1.74 6.52 16.22
CA TYR A 153 -1.70 6.41 17.68
C TYR A 153 -0.27 6.36 18.24
N ALA A 154 0.57 5.48 17.68
CA ALA A 154 1.94 5.28 18.15
C ALA A 154 2.88 6.44 17.82
N SER A 155 2.62 7.19 16.74
CA SER A 155 3.49 8.29 16.27
C SER A 155 3.61 9.46 17.25
N VAL A 156 2.61 9.66 18.09
CA VAL A 156 2.63 10.70 19.16
C VAL A 156 3.73 10.39 20.19
N GLN A 157 4.00 9.12 20.43
CA GLN A 157 4.96 8.65 21.43
C GLN A 157 6.35 8.32 20.86
N THR A 158 6.49 8.41 19.52
CA THR A 158 7.73 8.03 18.82
C THR A 158 8.33 9.22 18.09
N PRO A 159 9.37 9.86 18.65
CA PRO A 159 9.98 11.06 18.06
C PRO A 159 10.68 10.75 16.72
N TYR A 160 11.33 9.59 16.61
CA TYR A 160 12.06 9.19 15.40
C TYR A 160 11.25 8.23 14.53
N LYS A 161 10.45 8.78 13.62
CA LYS A 161 9.59 8.00 12.71
C LYS A 161 10.37 7.08 11.77
N THR A 162 11.59 7.48 11.39
CA THR A 162 12.50 6.66 10.59
C THR A 162 12.92 5.38 11.31
N LEU A 163 13.18 5.44 12.62
CA LEU A 163 13.43 4.27 13.46
C LEU A 163 12.20 3.35 13.49
N ALA A 164 11.01 3.92 13.66
CA ALA A 164 9.76 3.17 13.66
C ALA A 164 9.55 2.39 12.36
N ILE A 165 9.77 3.04 11.20
CA ILE A 165 9.65 2.38 9.89
C ILE A 165 10.71 1.29 9.74
N PHE A 166 11.93 1.54 10.17
CA PHE A 166 13.02 0.56 10.14
C PHE A 166 12.66 -0.67 11.00
N VAL A 167 12.22 -0.48 12.23
CA VAL A 167 11.81 -1.57 13.16
C VAL A 167 10.68 -2.39 12.52
N MET A 168 9.67 -1.73 11.98
CA MET A 168 8.56 -2.40 11.29
C MET A 168 9.05 -3.19 10.07
N ALA A 169 9.97 -2.64 9.26
CA ALA A 169 10.52 -3.33 8.10
C ALA A 169 11.43 -4.51 8.51
N ALA A 170 12.27 -4.32 9.52
CA ALA A 170 13.17 -5.36 10.03
C ALA A 170 12.39 -6.54 10.64
N THR A 171 11.35 -6.26 11.43
CA THR A 171 10.45 -7.30 11.96
C THR A 171 9.75 -8.04 10.82
N SER A 172 9.31 -7.30 9.80
CA SER A 172 8.71 -7.92 8.61
C SER A 172 9.70 -8.83 7.86
N VAL A 173 10.98 -8.47 7.79
CA VAL A 173 12.01 -9.34 7.19
C VAL A 173 12.08 -10.65 7.95
N LEU A 174 12.13 -10.62 9.29
CA LEU A 174 12.17 -11.83 10.10
C LEU A 174 10.95 -12.72 9.88
N VAL A 175 9.75 -12.15 10.00
CA VAL A 175 8.49 -12.91 9.81
C VAL A 175 8.36 -13.47 8.40
N MET A 176 8.69 -12.67 7.38
CA MET A 176 8.59 -13.11 5.99
C MET A 176 9.66 -14.15 5.63
N SER A 177 10.83 -14.10 6.26
CA SER A 177 11.86 -15.14 6.09
C SER A 177 11.37 -16.48 6.62
N VAL A 178 10.75 -16.49 7.81
CA VAL A 178 10.14 -17.70 8.38
C VAL A 178 8.97 -18.19 7.51
N ALA A 179 8.08 -17.30 7.09
CA ALA A 179 6.95 -17.66 6.25
C ALA A 179 7.39 -18.20 4.89
N TRP A 180 8.39 -17.59 4.28
CA TRP A 180 8.94 -18.06 3.01
C TRP A 180 9.61 -19.44 3.16
N GLY A 181 10.43 -19.64 4.18
CA GLY A 181 11.07 -20.92 4.44
C GLY A 181 10.09 -22.06 4.76
N GLY A 182 8.93 -21.73 5.38
CA GLY A 182 7.90 -22.71 5.73
C GLY A 182 6.89 -23.01 4.63
N PHE A 183 6.49 -22.02 3.85
CA PHE A 183 5.34 -22.10 2.93
C PHE A 183 5.72 -21.99 1.45
N ASP A 184 6.86 -21.39 1.13
CA ASP A 184 7.29 -21.20 -0.27
C ASP A 184 8.36 -22.21 -0.66
N LYS A 185 8.01 -23.07 -1.61
CA LYS A 185 8.93 -24.11 -2.12
C LYS A 185 9.93 -23.58 -3.15
N LYS A 186 9.78 -22.33 -3.61
CA LYS A 186 10.73 -21.74 -4.57
C LYS A 186 12.00 -21.31 -3.85
N SER A 187 13.12 -21.93 -4.23
CA SER A 187 14.44 -21.48 -3.81
C SER A 187 14.76 -20.11 -4.39
N LEU A 188 15.43 -19.25 -3.65
CA LEU A 188 15.93 -17.96 -4.13
C LEU A 188 16.82 -18.14 -5.37
N ALA A 189 17.61 -19.21 -5.42
CA ALA A 189 18.47 -19.55 -6.55
C ALA A 189 17.71 -19.88 -7.86
N SER A 190 16.42 -20.26 -7.76
CA SER A 190 15.57 -20.55 -8.92
C SER A 190 14.87 -19.31 -9.49
N VAL A 191 15.01 -18.16 -8.83
CA VAL A 191 14.37 -16.91 -9.27
C VAL A 191 15.19 -16.26 -10.37
N PRO A 192 14.59 -15.93 -11.54
CA PRO A 192 15.28 -15.23 -12.60
C PRO A 192 15.81 -13.87 -12.09
N ARG A 193 17.03 -13.52 -12.52
CA ARG A 193 17.65 -12.22 -12.15
C ARG A 193 16.77 -11.03 -12.48
N ARG A 194 15.97 -11.12 -13.56
CA ARG A 194 15.02 -10.10 -13.98
C ARG A 194 13.93 -9.88 -12.92
N GLY A 195 13.31 -10.94 -12.41
CA GLY A 195 12.29 -10.86 -11.38
C GLY A 195 12.83 -10.26 -10.07
N LEU A 196 14.05 -10.70 -9.68
CA LEU A 196 14.74 -10.16 -8.51
C LEU A 196 15.01 -8.66 -8.67
N PHE A 197 15.54 -8.24 -9.82
CA PHE A 197 15.80 -6.83 -10.14
C PHE A 197 14.54 -5.96 -10.02
N PHE A 198 13.43 -6.40 -10.60
CA PHE A 198 12.18 -5.66 -10.48
C PHE A 198 11.68 -5.54 -9.04
N PHE A 199 11.81 -6.58 -8.20
CA PHE A 199 11.42 -6.46 -6.79
C PHE A 199 12.38 -5.63 -5.95
N VAL A 200 13.64 -5.54 -6.29
CA VAL A 200 14.58 -4.55 -5.73
C VAL A 200 14.12 -3.13 -6.07
N LEU A 201 13.72 -2.87 -7.32
CA LEU A 201 13.13 -1.59 -7.72
C LEU A 201 11.81 -1.30 -6.97
N VAL A 202 10.96 -2.30 -6.76
CA VAL A 202 9.75 -2.17 -5.92
C VAL A 202 10.12 -1.68 -4.52
N GLY A 203 11.15 -2.26 -3.91
CA GLY A 203 11.64 -1.86 -2.60
C GLY A 203 12.21 -0.43 -2.59
N PHE A 204 13.01 -0.09 -3.59
CA PHE A 204 13.60 1.25 -3.75
C PHE A 204 12.51 2.34 -3.92
N PHE A 205 11.57 2.15 -4.84
CA PHE A 205 10.46 3.08 -5.01
C PHE A 205 9.50 3.09 -3.81
N GLY A 206 9.39 1.98 -3.10
CA GLY A 206 8.68 1.90 -1.83
C GLY A 206 9.32 2.75 -0.74
N PHE A 207 10.66 2.70 -0.63
CA PHE A 207 11.44 3.57 0.26
C PHE A 207 11.24 5.05 -0.09
N LEU A 208 11.39 5.43 -1.37
CA LEU A 208 11.16 6.81 -1.82
C LEU A 208 9.76 7.30 -1.51
N ALA A 209 8.73 6.46 -1.76
CA ALA A 209 7.33 6.80 -1.49
C ALA A 209 7.09 7.04 0.01
N LEU A 210 7.62 6.18 0.88
CA LEU A 210 7.50 6.34 2.32
C LEU A 210 8.20 7.62 2.79
N THR A 211 9.44 7.82 2.39
CA THR A 211 10.22 9.01 2.75
C THR A 211 9.53 10.30 2.29
N SER A 212 9.06 10.34 1.03
CA SER A 212 8.35 11.50 0.49
C SER A 212 7.04 11.77 1.22
N LEU A 213 6.29 10.72 1.57
CA LEU A 213 5.05 10.87 2.34
C LEU A 213 5.31 11.46 3.72
N PHE A 214 6.32 10.96 4.43
CA PHE A 214 6.67 11.50 5.75
C PHE A 214 7.14 12.96 5.68
N LEU A 215 8.00 13.29 4.72
CA LEU A 215 8.45 14.68 4.50
C LEU A 215 7.29 15.61 4.13
N ALA A 216 6.34 15.12 3.32
CA ALA A 216 5.15 15.91 2.97
C ALA A 216 4.27 16.17 4.19
N LEU A 217 4.07 15.17 5.06
CA LEU A 217 3.27 15.31 6.29
C LEU A 217 3.96 16.17 7.37
N GLU A 218 5.29 16.23 7.37
CA GLU A 218 6.05 17.10 8.28
C GLU A 218 6.01 18.58 7.88
N ARG A 219 5.95 18.87 6.57
CA ARG A 219 6.06 20.21 6.02
C ARG A 219 4.74 20.79 5.49
N GLY A 220 3.76 19.95 5.23
CA GLY A 220 2.49 20.29 4.59
C GLY A 220 1.28 19.94 5.44
N ASN A 221 0.18 20.64 5.19
CA ASN A 221 -1.10 20.32 5.82
C ASN A 221 -1.64 18.99 5.26
N VAL A 222 -2.19 18.16 6.14
CA VAL A 222 -2.85 16.89 5.79
C VAL A 222 -3.93 17.11 4.73
N VAL A 223 -4.64 18.24 4.79
CA VAL A 223 -5.65 18.69 3.81
C VAL A 223 -5.13 18.71 2.36
N VAL A 224 -3.85 19.04 2.16
CA VAL A 224 -3.22 19.08 0.84
C VAL A 224 -2.64 17.69 0.46
N VAL A 225 -2.05 17.01 1.42
CA VAL A 225 -1.37 15.73 1.17
C VAL A 225 -2.37 14.62 0.84
N THR A 226 -3.51 14.56 1.55
CA THR A 226 -4.51 13.50 1.38
C THR A 226 -5.09 13.40 -0.02
N PRO A 227 -5.55 14.50 -0.68
CA PRO A 227 -6.05 14.44 -2.05
C PRO A 227 -4.99 13.94 -3.04
N ILE A 228 -3.74 14.37 -2.86
CA ILE A 228 -2.62 13.94 -3.71
C ILE A 228 -2.41 12.42 -3.59
N VAL A 229 -2.40 11.90 -2.36
CA VAL A 229 -2.28 10.44 -2.13
C VAL A 229 -3.48 9.67 -2.68
N SER A 230 -4.69 10.22 -2.54
CA SER A 230 -5.92 9.60 -3.06
C SER A 230 -5.99 9.57 -4.58
N SER A 231 -5.21 10.41 -5.28
CA SER A 231 -5.08 10.38 -6.74
C SER A 231 -4.16 9.27 -7.28
N GLN A 232 -3.52 8.49 -6.40
CA GLN A 232 -2.60 7.40 -6.76
C GLN A 232 -3.15 6.45 -7.85
N PRO A 233 -4.44 6.03 -7.86
CA PRO A 233 -4.97 5.17 -8.92
C PRO A 233 -4.83 5.75 -10.32
N LEU A 234 -5.00 7.06 -10.49
CA LEU A 234 -4.86 7.74 -11.77
C LEU A 234 -3.43 7.66 -12.30
N PHE A 235 -2.44 7.90 -11.43
CA PHE A 235 -1.02 7.75 -11.80
C PHE A 235 -0.65 6.31 -12.14
N VAL A 236 -1.20 5.33 -11.40
CA VAL A 236 -0.96 3.91 -11.71
C VAL A 236 -1.55 3.57 -13.07
N MET A 237 -2.77 4.01 -13.39
CA MET A 237 -3.37 3.78 -14.70
C MET A 237 -2.58 4.42 -15.84
N LEU A 238 -2.12 5.67 -15.65
CA LEU A 238 -1.26 6.33 -16.63
C LEU A 238 0.02 5.54 -16.90
N LEU A 239 0.70 5.13 -15.84
CA LEU A 239 1.93 4.33 -15.95
C LEU A 239 1.66 2.93 -16.50
N SER A 240 0.54 2.31 -16.14
CA SER A 240 0.15 1.02 -16.73
C SER A 240 -0.06 1.12 -18.24
N ARG A 241 -0.68 2.20 -18.71
CA ARG A 241 -0.83 2.45 -20.14
C ARG A 241 0.51 2.59 -20.86
N LEU A 242 1.51 3.21 -20.21
CA LEU A 242 2.83 3.42 -20.80
C LEU A 242 3.72 2.18 -20.78
N PHE A 243 3.65 1.38 -19.70
CA PHE A 243 4.60 0.29 -19.46
C PHE A 243 3.98 -1.12 -19.52
N LEU A 244 2.65 -1.23 -19.47
CA LEU A 244 1.92 -2.49 -19.39
C LEU A 244 0.84 -2.60 -20.49
N GLU A 245 0.92 -1.83 -21.58
CA GLU A 245 -0.12 -1.75 -22.63
C GLU A 245 -0.51 -3.13 -23.16
N GLU A 246 0.46 -4.03 -23.34
CA GLU A 246 0.23 -5.41 -23.79
C GLU A 246 -0.38 -6.32 -22.69
N MET A 247 -0.28 -5.93 -21.42
CA MET A 247 -0.68 -6.73 -20.26
C MET A 247 -1.98 -6.25 -19.61
N GLU A 248 -2.32 -4.96 -19.76
CA GLU A 248 -3.48 -4.33 -19.13
C GLU A 248 -4.20 -3.39 -20.08
N ARG A 249 -5.50 -3.61 -20.29
CA ARG A 249 -6.35 -2.70 -21.06
C ARG A 249 -6.98 -1.67 -20.14
N ILE A 250 -6.56 -0.41 -20.28
CA ILE A 250 -7.15 0.70 -19.54
C ILE A 250 -8.37 1.20 -20.31
N THR A 251 -9.54 1.19 -19.66
CA THR A 251 -10.78 1.63 -20.28
C THR A 251 -11.19 3.02 -19.80
N PRO A 252 -11.99 3.77 -20.57
CA PRO A 252 -12.51 5.07 -20.14
C PRO A 252 -13.28 4.97 -18.81
N LEU A 253 -13.99 3.87 -18.58
CA LEU A 253 -14.71 3.64 -17.32
C LEU A 253 -13.76 3.43 -16.12
N MET A 254 -12.60 2.81 -16.31
CA MET A 254 -11.57 2.71 -15.26
C MET A 254 -11.03 4.11 -14.92
N ILE A 255 -10.79 4.95 -15.92
CA ILE A 255 -10.35 6.33 -15.71
C ILE A 255 -11.43 7.11 -14.95
N LEU A 256 -12.68 7.05 -15.39
CA LEU A 256 -13.81 7.71 -14.73
C LEU A 256 -13.96 7.24 -13.28
N GLY A 257 -13.93 5.92 -13.05
CA GLY A 257 -13.96 5.34 -11.70
C GLY A 257 -12.80 5.81 -10.83
N GLY A 258 -11.58 5.87 -11.40
CA GLY A 258 -10.40 6.39 -10.71
C GLY A 258 -10.53 7.87 -10.32
N VAL A 259 -11.10 8.70 -11.21
CA VAL A 259 -11.38 10.12 -10.93
C VAL A 259 -12.38 10.25 -9.79
N PHE A 260 -13.48 9.53 -9.82
CA PHE A 260 -14.46 9.57 -8.72
C PHE A 260 -13.87 9.08 -7.38
N ILE A 261 -13.09 8.01 -7.39
CA ILE A 261 -12.41 7.51 -6.19
C ILE A 261 -11.41 8.54 -5.66
N ALA A 262 -10.64 9.20 -6.54
CA ALA A 262 -9.68 10.22 -6.14
C ALA A 262 -10.36 11.46 -5.54
N LEU A 263 -11.44 11.94 -6.17
CA LEU A 263 -12.25 13.06 -5.66
C LEU A 263 -12.89 12.71 -4.32
N GLY A 264 -13.52 11.54 -4.23
CA GLY A 264 -14.15 11.08 -2.99
C GLY A 264 -13.16 10.90 -1.85
N GLY A 265 -12.00 10.30 -2.12
CA GLY A 265 -10.92 10.16 -1.14
C GLY A 265 -10.35 11.51 -0.68
N GLY A 266 -10.26 12.46 -1.60
CA GLY A 266 -9.86 13.84 -1.27
C GLY A 266 -10.86 14.54 -0.35
N LEU A 267 -12.17 14.46 -0.65
CA LEU A 267 -13.24 15.04 0.18
C LEU A 267 -13.27 14.44 1.60
N ILE A 268 -13.13 13.11 1.71
CA ILE A 268 -13.04 12.44 3.02
C ILE A 268 -11.82 12.92 3.79
N GLY A 269 -10.67 13.05 3.13
CA GLY A 269 -9.44 13.49 3.77
C GLY A 269 -9.48 14.95 4.26
N VAL A 270 -10.34 15.77 3.68
CA VAL A 270 -10.55 17.19 4.12
C VAL A 270 -11.62 17.29 5.21
N GLY A 271 -12.60 16.39 5.20
CA GLY A 271 -13.78 16.43 6.07
C GLY A 271 -13.66 15.60 7.35
N GLY A 272 -12.58 14.79 7.50
CA GLY A 272 -12.34 13.90 8.63
C GLY A 272 -11.31 14.40 9.64
#